data_be2ab543084435f519dc282bb2e43113
#
_entry.id   be2ab543084435f519dc282bb2e43113
#
_cell.length_a   1.000
_cell.length_b   1.000
_cell.length_c   1.000
_cell.angle_alpha   90.00
_cell.angle_beta   90.00
_cell.angle_gamma   90.00
#
_symmetry.space_group_name_H-M   'P 1'
#
loop_
_entity.id
_entity.type
_entity.pdbx_description
1 polymer ?
#
loop_
_entity_poly.entity_id
_entity_poly.type
_entity_poly.pdbx_seq_one_letter_code
_entity_poly.pdbx_strand_id
1 'polypeptide(L)'
;MLRIEARNLIKKFDDFIAVDNVSLEIKKGEIFGLLGANGAGKTTTIKMLRGILQPTSGFATIAGYDLYKEAELIKRKIGYMSQKFTLYEDLTVEENLRFFGSIYGLTGKTLSNQIDWTLTTVGLFNEKKY
;
A
#
# COMPACT_ATOMS: atom_id res chain seq x y z
N MET A 1 -3.92 4.04 19.80
CA MET A 1 -3.73 4.95 18.66
C MET A 1 -4.13 4.22 17.38
N LEU A 2 -5.08 4.74 16.66
CA LEU A 2 -5.50 4.18 15.39
C LEU A 2 -4.49 4.53 14.29
N ARG A 3 -4.19 3.57 13.44
CA ARG A 3 -3.34 3.74 12.25
C ARG A 3 -4.18 3.98 11.01
N ILE A 4 -5.33 3.31 10.95
CA ILE A 4 -6.35 3.52 9.93
C ILE A 4 -7.69 3.65 10.64
N GLU A 5 -8.42 4.68 10.31
CA GLU A 5 -9.82 4.86 10.70
C GLU A 5 -10.61 5.17 9.43
N ALA A 6 -11.60 4.37 9.13
CA ALA A 6 -12.52 4.61 8.03
C ALA A 6 -13.96 4.54 8.54
N ARG A 7 -14.77 5.48 8.11
CA ARG A 7 -16.17 5.60 8.51
C ARG A 7 -17.06 5.76 7.28
N ASN A 8 -17.96 4.84 7.11
CA ASN A 8 -19.03 4.90 6.10
C ASN A 8 -18.49 5.16 4.68
N LEU A 9 -17.39 4.51 4.31
CA LEU A 9 -16.82 4.65 2.98
C LEU A 9 -17.78 4.08 1.92
N ILE A 10 -18.05 4.88 0.93
CA ILE A 10 -18.84 4.51 -0.25
C ILE A 10 -18.05 4.86 -1.49
N LYS A 11 -18.02 3.94 -2.44
CA LYS A 11 -17.50 4.20 -3.80
C LYS A 11 -18.49 3.74 -4.84
N LYS A 12 -18.93 4.70 -5.63
CA LYS A 12 -19.80 4.51 -6.79
C LYS A 12 -19.05 4.78 -8.08
N PHE A 13 -19.30 3.97 -9.07
CA PHE A 13 -18.92 4.17 -10.46
C PHE A 13 -20.21 4.21 -11.27
N ASP A 14 -20.66 5.40 -11.64
CA ASP A 14 -21.98 5.64 -12.24
C ASP A 14 -23.09 5.02 -11.38
N ASP A 15 -23.83 4.03 -11.89
CA ASP A 15 -24.89 3.34 -11.15
C ASP A 15 -24.42 2.13 -10.34
N PHE A 16 -23.12 1.79 -10.42
CA PHE A 16 -22.55 0.65 -9.73
C PHE A 16 -21.93 1.06 -8.39
N ILE A 17 -22.38 0.44 -7.31
CA ILE A 17 -21.80 0.63 -5.97
C ILE A 17 -20.74 -0.44 -5.75
N ALA A 18 -19.46 -0.06 -5.84
CA ALA A 18 -18.34 -0.95 -5.63
C ALA A 18 -18.04 -1.19 -4.13
N VAL A 19 -18.20 -0.16 -3.32
CA VAL A 19 -18.05 -0.21 -1.86
C VAL A 19 -19.24 0.49 -1.24
N ASP A 20 -19.92 -0.21 -0.32
CA ASP A 20 -21.13 0.28 0.32
C ASP A 20 -20.97 0.33 1.82
N ASN A 21 -20.80 1.53 2.34
CA ASN A 21 -20.84 1.84 3.77
C ASN A 21 -19.85 1.03 4.62
N VAL A 22 -18.59 0.96 4.22
CA VAL A 22 -17.55 0.24 4.93
C VAL A 22 -16.93 1.12 6.03
N SER A 23 -16.89 0.60 7.24
CA SER A 23 -16.21 1.21 8.38
C SER A 23 -15.23 0.21 8.98
N LEU A 24 -14.02 0.67 9.31
CA LEU A 24 -13.01 -0.16 9.95
C LEU A 24 -12.03 0.68 10.76
N GLU A 25 -11.44 0.06 11.75
CA GLU A 25 -10.39 0.64 12.60
C GLU A 25 -9.22 -0.33 12.69
N ILE A 26 -8.01 0.16 12.44
CA ILE A 26 -6.79 -0.63 12.57
C ILE A 26 -5.84 0.12 13.49
N LYS A 27 -5.41 -0.54 14.56
CA LYS A 27 -4.48 0.02 15.54
C LYS A 27 -3.04 -0.08 15.05
N LYS A 28 -2.19 0.76 15.61
CA LYS A 28 -0.74 0.66 15.36
C LYS A 28 -0.22 -0.72 15.79
N GLY A 29 0.52 -1.40 14.91
CA GLY A 29 1.10 -2.72 15.18
C GLY A 29 0.15 -3.89 14.96
N GLU A 30 -1.10 -3.64 14.58
CA GLU A 30 -2.10 -4.67 14.31
C GLU A 30 -1.94 -5.25 12.91
N ILE A 31 -2.12 -6.57 12.80
CA ILE A 31 -2.30 -7.27 11.53
C ILE A 31 -3.79 -7.46 11.30
N PHE A 32 -4.29 -6.87 10.24
CA PHE A 32 -5.72 -6.85 9.92
C PHE A 32 -5.99 -7.63 8.63
N GLY A 33 -6.94 -8.56 8.67
CA GLY A 33 -7.39 -9.33 7.52
C GLY A 33 -8.65 -8.73 6.90
N LEU A 34 -8.62 -8.43 5.62
CA LEU A 34 -9.78 -8.01 4.83
C LEU A 34 -10.23 -9.18 3.96
N LEU A 35 -11.28 -9.86 4.40
CA LEU A 35 -11.80 -11.07 3.75
C LEU A 35 -13.07 -10.77 2.99
N GLY A 36 -13.32 -11.53 1.94
CA GLY A 36 -14.54 -11.45 1.14
C GLY A 36 -14.38 -12.17 -0.19
N ALA A 37 -15.48 -12.44 -0.85
CA ALA A 37 -15.50 -13.02 -2.18
C ALA A 37 -14.92 -12.07 -3.23
N ASN A 38 -14.52 -12.60 -4.39
CA ASN A 38 -14.12 -11.77 -5.52
C ASN A 38 -15.30 -10.88 -5.93
N GLY A 39 -15.00 -9.59 -6.16
CA GLY A 39 -16.02 -8.59 -6.48
C GLY A 39 -16.73 -7.98 -5.26
N ALA A 40 -16.34 -8.32 -4.03
CA ALA A 40 -16.91 -7.74 -2.81
C ALA A 40 -16.38 -6.33 -2.46
N GLY A 41 -15.61 -5.71 -3.34
CA GLY A 41 -15.08 -4.36 -3.14
C GLY A 41 -13.76 -4.29 -2.38
N LYS A 42 -13.10 -5.41 -2.08
CA LYS A 42 -11.80 -5.44 -1.36
C LYS A 42 -10.72 -4.61 -2.06
N THR A 43 -10.51 -4.83 -3.34
CA THR A 43 -9.53 -4.11 -4.15
C THR A 43 -9.83 -2.61 -4.19
N THR A 44 -11.09 -2.25 -4.36
CA THR A 44 -11.54 -0.85 -4.37
C THR A 44 -11.32 -0.19 -3.01
N THR A 45 -11.65 -0.88 -1.92
CA THR A 45 -11.40 -0.39 -0.55
C THR A 45 -9.91 -0.17 -0.32
N ILE A 46 -9.05 -1.11 -0.71
CA ILE A 46 -7.59 -0.98 -0.58
C ILE A 46 -7.07 0.19 -1.41
N LYS A 47 -7.56 0.39 -2.63
CA LYS A 47 -7.18 1.55 -3.46
C LYS A 47 -7.55 2.89 -2.81
N MET A 48 -8.71 2.97 -2.17
CA MET A 48 -9.11 4.15 -1.41
C MET A 48 -8.17 4.39 -0.23
N LEU A 49 -7.91 3.38 0.59
CA LEU A 49 -7.04 3.50 1.77
C LEU A 49 -5.58 3.83 1.40
N ARG A 50 -5.15 3.49 0.20
CA ARG A 50 -3.82 3.85 -0.33
C ARG A 50 -3.74 5.28 -0.88
N GLY A 51 -4.84 6.01 -0.90
CA GLY A 51 -4.88 7.36 -1.47
C GLY A 51 -4.85 7.42 -2.99
N ILE A 52 -5.09 6.29 -3.68
CA ILE A 52 -5.09 6.22 -5.16
C ILE A 52 -6.46 6.54 -5.74
N LEU A 53 -7.50 6.17 -5.01
CA LEU A 53 -8.89 6.34 -5.43
C LEU A 53 -9.64 7.12 -4.36
N GLN A 54 -10.26 8.23 -4.76
CA GLN A 54 -11.04 9.03 -3.84
C GLN A 54 -12.42 8.38 -3.59
N PRO A 55 -12.85 8.25 -2.33
CA PRO A 55 -14.21 7.81 -2.03
C PRO A 55 -15.27 8.75 -2.63
N THR A 56 -16.45 8.21 -2.90
CA THR A 56 -17.62 9.03 -3.25
C THR A 56 -18.14 9.75 -2.02
N SER A 57 -18.15 9.09 -0.87
CA SER A 57 -18.51 9.66 0.43
C SER A 57 -17.87 8.85 1.56
N GLY A 58 -18.02 9.34 2.78
CA GLY A 58 -17.42 8.79 3.96
C GLY A 58 -16.15 9.52 4.36
N PHE A 59 -15.50 9.03 5.39
CA PHE A 59 -14.32 9.64 5.98
C PHE A 59 -13.24 8.56 6.19
N ALA A 60 -11.98 8.93 6.04
CA ALA A 60 -10.87 8.09 6.47
C ALA A 60 -9.62 8.91 6.81
N THR A 61 -8.90 8.44 7.83
CA THR A 61 -7.53 8.87 8.13
C THR A 61 -6.61 7.66 8.07
N ILE A 62 -5.46 7.83 7.45
CA ILE A 62 -4.43 6.81 7.34
C ILE A 62 -3.11 7.40 7.82
N ALA A 63 -2.48 6.77 8.79
CA ALA A 63 -1.25 7.26 9.42
C ALA A 63 -1.36 8.71 9.94
N GLY A 64 -2.56 9.13 10.35
CA GLY A 64 -2.84 10.50 10.82
C GLY A 64 -3.17 11.50 9.71
N TYR A 65 -3.18 11.08 8.45
CA TYR A 65 -3.46 11.96 7.31
C TYR A 65 -4.89 11.78 6.78
N ASP A 66 -5.51 12.89 6.42
CA ASP A 66 -6.85 12.91 5.81
C ASP A 66 -6.82 12.38 4.38
N LEU A 67 -7.72 11.44 4.07
CA LEU A 67 -7.75 10.79 2.76
C LEU A 67 -8.05 11.74 1.60
N TYR A 68 -8.86 12.77 1.83
CA TYR A 68 -9.23 13.73 0.80
C TYR A 68 -8.18 14.82 0.57
N LYS A 69 -7.59 15.30 1.65
CA LYS A 69 -6.70 16.48 1.62
C LYS A 69 -5.23 16.10 1.48
N GLU A 70 -4.84 14.94 1.98
CA GLU A 70 -3.45 14.57 2.17
C GLU A 70 -3.10 13.22 1.52
N ALA A 71 -3.78 12.86 0.44
CA ALA A 71 -3.58 11.57 -0.26
C ALA A 71 -2.12 11.34 -0.68
N GLU A 72 -1.40 12.37 -1.10
CA GLU A 72 0.01 12.26 -1.48
C GLU A 72 0.92 11.93 -0.28
N LEU A 73 0.61 12.45 0.90
CA LEU A 73 1.33 12.10 2.13
C LEU A 73 1.04 10.65 2.55
N ILE A 74 -0.20 10.20 2.39
CA ILE A 74 -0.59 8.82 2.62
C ILE A 74 0.22 7.87 1.74
N LYS A 75 0.32 8.13 0.44
CA LYS A 75 1.08 7.32 -0.52
C LYS A 75 2.54 7.12 -0.09
N ARG A 76 3.15 8.17 0.48
CA ARG A 76 4.54 8.11 0.97
C ARG A 76 4.72 7.30 2.25
N LYS A 77 3.65 7.04 2.98
CA LYS A 77 3.67 6.31 4.26
C LYS A 77 3.28 4.84 4.14
N ILE A 78 2.87 4.41 2.96
CA ILE A 78 2.36 3.06 2.71
C ILE A 78 3.33 2.30 1.84
N GLY A 79 3.68 1.07 2.26
CA GLY A 79 4.22 0.04 1.39
C GLY A 79 3.08 -0.80 0.81
N TYR A 80 3.21 -1.23 -0.42
CA TYR A 80 2.20 -2.04 -1.09
C TYR A 80 2.83 -3.19 -1.86
N MET A 81 2.29 -4.38 -1.67
CA MET A 81 2.60 -5.55 -2.48
C MET A 81 1.35 -5.96 -3.26
N SER A 82 1.43 -5.96 -4.58
CA SER A 82 0.31 -6.33 -5.44
C SER A 82 0.11 -7.84 -5.49
N GLN A 83 -1.10 -8.26 -5.86
CA GLN A 83 -1.41 -9.67 -6.11
C GLN A 83 -0.68 -10.18 -7.37
N LYS A 84 -0.54 -9.33 -8.39
CA LYS A 84 0.17 -9.67 -9.62
C LYS A 84 1.65 -9.44 -9.49
N PHE A 85 2.44 -10.23 -10.21
CA PHE A 85 3.88 -10.01 -10.32
C PHE A 85 4.17 -8.66 -10.95
N THR A 86 4.94 -7.82 -10.26
CA THR A 86 5.23 -6.44 -10.67
C THR A 86 6.73 -6.15 -10.75
N LEU A 87 7.56 -7.15 -10.57
CA LEU A 87 9.01 -7.01 -10.72
C LEU A 87 9.38 -6.93 -12.21
N TYR A 88 10.43 -6.23 -12.51
CA TYR A 88 10.98 -6.16 -13.86
C TYR A 88 11.87 -7.36 -14.10
N GLU A 89 11.45 -8.23 -15.03
CA GLU A 89 12.15 -9.49 -15.34
C GLU A 89 13.52 -9.27 -15.96
N ASP A 90 13.71 -8.15 -16.65
CA ASP A 90 14.97 -7.76 -17.27
C ASP A 90 15.99 -7.18 -16.28
N LEU A 91 15.58 -6.94 -15.04
CA LEU A 91 16.45 -6.40 -13.99
C LEU A 91 16.82 -7.49 -13.00
N THR A 92 18.03 -7.39 -12.45
CA THR A 92 18.48 -8.25 -11.36
C THR A 92 17.65 -7.99 -10.09
N VAL A 93 17.77 -8.87 -9.11
CA VAL A 93 17.13 -8.71 -7.79
C VAL A 93 17.55 -7.37 -7.15
N GLU A 94 18.85 -7.05 -7.18
CA GLU A 94 19.35 -5.79 -6.62
C GLU A 94 18.80 -4.57 -7.36
N GLU A 95 18.77 -4.61 -8.68
CA GLU A 95 18.25 -3.51 -9.51
C GLU A 95 16.76 -3.26 -9.28
N ASN A 96 15.97 -4.33 -9.14
CA ASN A 96 14.56 -4.21 -8.76
C ASN A 96 14.41 -3.51 -7.40
N LEU A 97 15.15 -3.95 -6.38
CA LEU A 97 15.09 -3.33 -5.05
C LEU A 97 15.57 -1.88 -5.08
N ARG A 98 16.60 -1.57 -5.86
CA ARG A 98 17.11 -0.21 -6.03
C ARG A 98 16.06 0.70 -6.66
N PHE A 99 15.42 0.22 -7.70
CA PHE A 99 14.34 0.96 -8.37
C PHE A 99 13.19 1.27 -7.40
N PHE A 100 12.64 0.26 -6.73
CA PHE A 100 11.53 0.46 -5.80
C PHE A 100 11.93 1.27 -4.57
N GLY A 101 13.12 1.09 -4.02
CA GLY A 101 13.61 1.88 -2.90
C GLY A 101 13.74 3.36 -3.27
N SER A 102 14.18 3.67 -4.49
CA SER A 102 14.28 5.04 -5.00
C SER A 102 12.92 5.72 -5.11
N ILE A 103 11.88 5.00 -5.52
CA ILE A 103 10.49 5.52 -5.57
C ILE A 103 10.04 5.99 -4.19
N TYR A 104 10.46 5.30 -3.13
CA TYR A 104 10.15 5.68 -1.73
C TYR A 104 11.14 6.71 -1.16
N GLY A 105 11.98 7.30 -1.98
CA GLY A 105 12.88 8.37 -1.59
C GLY A 105 14.18 7.92 -0.91
N LEU A 106 14.50 6.63 -0.94
CA LEU A 106 15.76 6.12 -0.43
C LEU A 106 16.88 6.39 -1.45
N THR A 107 18.02 6.89 -0.96
CA THR A 107 19.17 7.23 -1.79
C THR A 107 20.49 6.84 -1.13
N GLY A 108 21.55 6.76 -1.92
CA GLY A 108 22.92 6.59 -1.46
C GLY A 108 23.12 5.38 -0.53
N LYS A 109 23.84 5.62 0.57
CA LYS A 109 24.17 4.58 1.55
C LYS A 109 22.94 4.00 2.26
N THR A 110 21.95 4.83 2.54
CA THR A 110 20.67 4.39 3.16
C THR A 110 19.97 3.38 2.26
N LEU A 111 19.91 3.64 0.96
CA LEU A 111 19.33 2.70 -0.01
C LEU A 111 20.11 1.39 -0.05
N SER A 112 21.45 1.45 -0.16
CA SER A 112 22.29 0.25 -0.20
C SER A 112 22.17 -0.59 1.07
N ASN A 113 22.16 0.02 2.24
CA ASN A 113 21.99 -0.67 3.51
C ASN A 113 20.61 -1.33 3.61
N GLN A 114 19.57 -0.67 3.14
CA GLN A 114 18.21 -1.22 3.16
C GLN A 114 18.07 -2.40 2.18
N ILE A 115 18.72 -2.34 1.03
CA ILE A 115 18.77 -3.46 0.07
C ILE A 115 19.46 -4.67 0.71
N ASP A 116 20.63 -4.49 1.31
CA ASP A 116 21.37 -5.58 1.95
C ASP A 116 20.59 -6.20 3.11
N TRP A 117 19.95 -5.36 3.93
CA TRP A 117 19.07 -5.83 5.01
C TRP A 117 17.90 -6.64 4.47
N THR A 118 17.23 -6.16 3.42
CA THR A 118 16.10 -6.84 2.80
C THR A 118 16.52 -8.19 2.24
N LEU A 119 17.59 -8.23 1.47
CA LEU A 119 18.11 -9.46 0.87
C LEU A 119 18.52 -10.50 1.93
N THR A 120 19.14 -10.04 3.02
CA THR A 120 19.49 -10.91 4.14
C THR A 120 18.25 -11.48 4.80
N THR A 121 17.24 -10.63 5.03
CA THR A 121 15.99 -11.01 5.70
C THR A 121 15.20 -12.07 4.92
N VAL A 122 15.19 -11.98 3.58
CA VAL A 122 14.51 -12.96 2.72
C VAL A 122 15.40 -14.10 2.24
N GLY A 123 16.67 -14.14 2.64
CA GLY A 123 17.60 -15.22 2.29
C GLY A 123 18.14 -15.17 0.87
N LEU A 124 18.10 -14.01 0.20
CA LEU A 124 18.53 -13.83 -1.19
C LEU A 124 19.81 -12.99 -1.36
N PHE A 125 20.57 -12.83 -0.30
CA PHE A 125 21.77 -11.97 -0.37
C PHE A 125 22.79 -12.43 -1.41
N ASN A 126 22.96 -13.73 -1.58
CA ASN A 126 23.90 -14.32 -2.55
C ASN A 126 23.37 -14.30 -4.00
N GLU A 127 22.08 -14.10 -4.18
CA GLU A 127 21.40 -14.09 -5.48
C GLU A 127 21.12 -12.67 -6.02
N LYS A 128 21.66 -11.64 -5.39
CA LYS A 128 21.35 -10.25 -5.73
C LYS A 128 21.66 -9.84 -7.17
N LYS A 129 22.54 -10.57 -7.85
CA LYS A 129 22.95 -10.33 -9.24
C LYS A 129 22.21 -11.15 -10.29
N TYR A 130 21.18 -11.90 -9.89
CA TYR A 130 20.35 -12.68 -10.80
C TYR A 130 19.03 -11.98 -11.11
#